data_5d0193ed559ef7f5b474af451a197ce4
#
_entry.id   5d0193ed559ef7f5b474af451a197ce4
#
_cell.length_a   1.000
_cell.length_b   1.000
_cell.length_c   1.000
_cell.angle_alpha   90.00
_cell.angle_beta   90.00
_cell.angle_gamma   90.00
#
_symmetry.space_group_name_H-M   'P 1'
#
loop_
_entity.id
_entity.type
_entity.pdbx_description
1 polymer ?
#
loop_
_entity_poly.entity_id
_entity_poly.type
_entity_poly.pdbx_seq_one_letter_code
_entity_poly.pdbx_strand_id
1 'polypeptide(L)'
;YNDRNICAFNVFGGEHMETKWYSDIWQLIVAPFKRGIPQIVEHGSCRKGFYATVALALTSFVFSNILPALLSMIFVDKLNVALTGAAALSGAGILGLAVGLLFAFIGIAIYSAIFSWVANKFDANTTYESVLKIMWYEQAYNQIMGLVYFIGFLLLSLPFLLLLGSNPDSTVGSIVWIIIIIFATIAFAVYTFWVCLTLLSRQINKSHLATFGISIITSLIPIIVLGILIGMIALATSR
;
A
#
# COMPACT_ATOMS: atom_id res chain seq x y z
N TYR A 1 15.07 -20.59 22.39
CA TYR A 1 13.64 -20.28 22.57
C TYR A 1 12.95 -20.51 21.26
N ASN A 2 12.06 -21.49 21.26
CA ASN A 2 11.59 -22.18 20.07
C ASN A 2 10.13 -21.76 19.84
N ASP A 3 9.90 -20.60 19.21
CA ASP A 3 8.60 -20.24 18.66
C ASP A 3 8.71 -20.13 17.12
N ARG A 4 8.78 -21.32 16.52
CA ARG A 4 8.57 -21.47 15.08
C ARG A 4 7.08 -21.31 14.78
N ASN A 5 6.56 -20.10 14.86
CA ASN A 5 5.28 -19.77 14.26
C ASN A 5 5.47 -19.67 12.76
N ILE A 6 5.48 -20.83 12.13
CA ILE A 6 5.55 -20.98 10.69
C ILE A 6 4.37 -20.22 10.07
N CYS A 7 4.64 -19.20 9.24
CA CYS A 7 3.67 -18.62 8.31
C CYS A 7 3.24 -19.63 7.22
N ALA A 8 3.43 -20.93 7.46
CA ALA A 8 2.82 -21.97 6.66
C ALA A 8 1.31 -21.87 6.84
N PHE A 9 0.60 -21.82 5.76
CA PHE A 9 -0.84 -21.75 5.56
C PHE A 9 -1.65 -22.70 6.47
N ASN A 10 -1.57 -22.56 7.78
CA ASN A 10 -2.49 -23.17 8.71
C ASN A 10 -3.72 -22.27 8.89
N VAL A 11 -4.49 -22.14 7.79
CA VAL A 11 -5.72 -21.34 7.74
C VAL A 11 -6.83 -21.95 8.63
N PHE A 12 -6.67 -23.19 9.13
CA PHE A 12 -7.74 -23.96 9.78
C PHE A 12 -7.46 -24.45 11.20
N GLY A 13 -6.39 -24.00 11.87
CA GLY A 13 -6.15 -24.30 13.27
C GLY A 13 -6.99 -23.40 14.16
N GLY A 14 -8.04 -23.95 14.78
CA GLY A 14 -8.96 -23.24 15.66
C GLY A 14 -8.33 -22.92 17.03
N GLU A 15 -7.57 -21.84 17.11
CA GLU A 15 -7.27 -21.16 18.36
C GLU A 15 -7.98 -19.81 18.37
N HIS A 16 -8.55 -19.44 19.52
CA HIS A 16 -9.29 -18.20 19.75
C HIS A 16 -8.51 -17.01 19.18
N MET A 17 -8.89 -16.56 17.97
CA MET A 17 -8.37 -15.35 17.40
C MET A 17 -8.89 -14.18 18.23
N GLU A 18 -8.09 -13.60 19.09
CA GLU A 18 -8.25 -12.19 19.42
C GLU A 18 -8.02 -11.38 18.14
N THR A 19 -9.09 -11.25 17.35
CA THR A 19 -9.08 -10.56 16.06
C THR A 19 -9.04 -9.07 16.29
N LYS A 20 -7.88 -8.54 16.62
CA LYS A 20 -7.69 -7.10 16.80
C LYS A 20 -6.73 -6.51 15.74
N TRP A 21 -6.71 -7.06 14.51
CA TRP A 21 -5.91 -6.50 13.43
C TRP A 21 -6.24 -5.02 13.16
N TYR A 22 -7.50 -4.63 13.30
CA TYR A 22 -7.94 -3.25 13.16
C TYR A 22 -7.38 -2.33 14.26
N SER A 23 -7.14 -2.85 15.47
CA SER A 23 -6.51 -2.11 16.56
C SER A 23 -5.05 -1.81 16.23
N ASP A 24 -4.32 -2.76 15.66
CA ASP A 24 -2.93 -2.59 15.25
C ASP A 24 -2.82 -1.51 14.17
N ILE A 25 -3.69 -1.58 13.15
CA ILE A 25 -3.74 -0.57 12.07
C ILE A 25 -4.16 0.79 12.62
N TRP A 26 -5.18 0.85 13.49
CA TRP A 26 -5.61 2.11 14.11
C TRP A 26 -4.47 2.78 14.88
N GLN A 27 -3.74 2.02 15.68
CA GLN A 27 -2.59 2.55 16.42
C GLN A 27 -1.45 3.00 15.50
N LEU A 28 -1.26 2.31 14.38
CA LEU A 28 -0.27 2.70 13.37
C LEU A 28 -0.64 4.04 12.70
N ILE A 29 -1.93 4.35 12.58
CA ILE A 29 -2.40 5.63 12.03
C ILE A 29 -2.28 6.76 13.05
N VAL A 30 -2.83 6.55 14.25
CA VAL A 30 -3.00 7.61 15.25
C VAL A 30 -1.71 7.92 16.01
N ALA A 31 -0.91 6.90 16.30
CA ALA A 31 0.31 7.03 17.10
C ALA A 31 1.42 6.09 16.60
N PRO A 32 1.87 6.24 15.32
CA PRO A 32 2.75 5.26 14.67
C PRO A 32 4.01 4.99 15.47
N PHE A 33 4.72 6.05 15.89
CA PHE A 33 6.03 5.90 16.53
C PHE A 33 5.95 5.52 18.02
N LYS A 34 4.85 5.86 18.71
CA LYS A 34 4.70 5.62 20.16
C LYS A 34 4.09 4.25 20.45
N ARG A 35 3.14 3.79 19.65
CA ARG A 35 2.34 2.59 19.92
C ARG A 35 2.28 1.64 18.74
N GLY A 36 1.95 2.12 17.54
CA GLY A 36 1.68 1.30 16.38
C GLY A 36 2.87 0.42 15.98
N ILE A 37 4.03 1.04 15.73
CA ILE A 37 5.24 0.33 15.32
C ILE A 37 5.72 -0.66 16.41
N PRO A 38 5.90 -0.26 17.69
CA PRO A 38 6.29 -1.20 18.73
C PRO A 38 5.32 -2.38 18.85
N GLN A 39 4.01 -2.13 18.86
CA GLN A 39 3.01 -3.17 18.95
C GLN A 39 3.07 -4.17 17.79
N ILE A 40 3.24 -3.70 16.55
CA ILE A 40 3.32 -4.58 15.39
C ILE A 40 4.61 -5.41 15.40
N VAL A 41 5.74 -4.78 15.75
CA VAL A 41 7.02 -5.46 15.80
C VAL A 41 7.01 -6.58 16.85
N GLU A 42 6.47 -6.32 18.04
CA GLU A 42 6.48 -7.23 19.17
C GLU A 42 5.31 -8.25 19.13
N HIS A 43 4.09 -7.81 18.80
CA HIS A 43 2.87 -8.61 18.94
C HIS A 43 2.11 -8.85 17.63
N GLY A 44 2.57 -8.24 16.52
CA GLY A 44 1.97 -8.44 15.21
C GLY A 44 2.20 -9.86 14.69
N SER A 45 1.27 -10.36 13.87
CA SER A 45 1.40 -11.65 13.19
C SER A 45 1.15 -11.52 11.69
N CYS A 46 1.74 -12.43 10.88
CA CYS A 46 1.49 -12.49 9.44
C CYS A 46 0.00 -12.61 9.12
N ARG A 47 -0.73 -13.40 9.89
CA ARG A 47 -2.17 -13.62 9.72
C ARG A 47 -2.98 -12.35 9.91
N LYS A 48 -2.72 -11.59 10.99
CA LYS A 48 -3.39 -10.30 11.24
C LYS A 48 -3.08 -9.30 10.13
N GLY A 49 -1.82 -9.17 9.73
CA GLY A 49 -1.40 -8.29 8.65
C GLY A 49 -2.04 -8.66 7.30
N PHE A 50 -2.11 -9.95 6.98
CA PHE A 50 -2.78 -10.45 5.77
C PHE A 50 -4.27 -10.09 5.77
N TYR A 51 -5.01 -10.35 6.85
CA TYR A 51 -6.43 -9.98 6.95
C TYR A 51 -6.65 -8.47 6.84
N ALA A 52 -5.78 -7.66 7.48
CA ALA A 52 -5.82 -6.23 7.35
C ALA A 52 -5.66 -5.79 5.89
N THR A 53 -4.67 -6.35 5.19
CA THR A 53 -4.41 -6.06 3.77
C THR A 53 -5.60 -6.41 2.89
N VAL A 54 -6.17 -7.61 3.04
CA VAL A 54 -7.33 -8.03 2.23
C VAL A 54 -8.55 -7.16 2.52
N ALA A 55 -8.87 -6.92 3.79
CA ALA A 55 -10.02 -6.09 4.17
C ALA A 55 -9.90 -4.66 3.64
N LEU A 56 -8.71 -4.06 3.76
CA LEU A 56 -8.46 -2.71 3.29
C LEU A 56 -8.38 -2.61 1.76
N ALA A 57 -7.88 -3.66 1.07
CA ALA A 57 -7.91 -3.71 -0.39
C ALA A 57 -9.35 -3.73 -0.94
N LEU A 58 -10.22 -4.53 -0.33
CA LEU A 58 -11.64 -4.56 -0.67
C LEU A 58 -12.30 -3.20 -0.40
N THR A 59 -12.02 -2.59 0.75
CA THR A 59 -12.50 -1.26 1.09
C THR A 59 -12.04 -0.22 0.08
N SER A 60 -10.74 -0.21 -0.23
CA SER A 60 -10.17 0.71 -1.22
C SER A 60 -10.79 0.53 -2.61
N PHE A 61 -11.06 -0.71 -3.02
CA PHE A 61 -11.75 -0.99 -4.29
C PHE A 61 -13.16 -0.39 -4.32
N VAL A 62 -13.91 -0.56 -3.23
CA VAL A 62 -15.26 0.03 -3.11
C VAL A 62 -15.18 1.55 -3.20
N PHE A 63 -14.30 2.18 -2.43
CA PHE A 63 -14.16 3.64 -2.45
C PHE A 63 -13.64 4.18 -3.78
N SER A 64 -12.69 3.52 -4.41
CA SER A 64 -12.07 4.01 -5.65
C SER A 64 -12.94 3.81 -6.89
N ASN A 65 -13.83 2.81 -6.89
CA ASN A 65 -14.61 2.46 -8.07
C ASN A 65 -16.10 2.70 -7.89
N ILE A 66 -16.67 2.31 -6.75
CA ILE A 66 -18.13 2.39 -6.53
C ILE A 66 -18.54 3.80 -6.15
N LEU A 67 -17.81 4.45 -5.24
CA LEU A 67 -18.18 5.79 -4.78
C LEU A 67 -18.14 6.85 -5.90
N PRO A 68 -17.11 6.95 -6.74
CA PRO A 68 -17.11 7.85 -7.89
C PRO A 68 -18.25 7.56 -8.88
N ALA A 69 -18.58 6.26 -9.09
CA ALA A 69 -19.68 5.87 -9.94
C ALA A 69 -21.04 6.36 -9.40
N LEU A 70 -21.27 6.18 -8.09
CA LEU A 70 -22.49 6.68 -7.44
C LEU A 70 -22.58 8.21 -7.45
N LEU A 71 -21.46 8.89 -7.16
CA LEU A 71 -21.41 10.36 -7.20
C LEU A 71 -21.67 10.90 -8.61
N SER A 72 -21.16 10.24 -9.63
CA SER A 72 -21.42 10.63 -11.02
C SER A 72 -22.89 10.48 -11.43
N MET A 73 -23.57 9.45 -10.93
CA MET A 73 -25.02 9.26 -11.16
C MET A 73 -25.86 10.35 -10.51
N ILE A 74 -25.41 10.91 -9.38
CA ILE A 74 -26.15 11.92 -8.62
C ILE A 74 -25.88 13.34 -9.16
N PHE A 75 -24.62 13.63 -9.55
CA PHE A 75 -24.18 15.01 -9.81
C PHE A 75 -23.96 15.33 -11.30
N VAL A 76 -23.94 14.35 -12.19
CA VAL A 76 -23.62 14.55 -13.60
C VAL A 76 -24.65 13.86 -14.48
N ASP A 77 -25.48 14.66 -15.14
CA ASP A 77 -26.49 14.23 -16.14
C ASP A 77 -25.88 13.58 -17.41
N LYS A 78 -24.63 13.11 -17.36
CA LYS A 78 -23.92 12.61 -18.53
C LYS A 78 -23.52 11.13 -18.39
N LEU A 79 -24.13 10.35 -19.24
CA LEU A 79 -24.05 8.92 -19.48
C LEU A 79 -22.62 8.29 -19.46
N ASN A 80 -21.58 9.06 -19.77
CA ASN A 80 -20.20 8.54 -19.93
C ASN A 80 -19.53 8.16 -18.62
N VAL A 81 -19.88 8.77 -17.48
CA VAL A 81 -19.28 8.47 -16.18
C VAL A 81 -19.99 7.29 -15.50
N ALA A 82 -21.29 7.12 -15.77
CA ALA A 82 -22.04 5.93 -15.33
C ALA A 82 -21.51 4.63 -15.97
N LEU A 83 -21.02 4.71 -17.21
CA LEU A 83 -20.39 3.57 -17.90
C LEU A 83 -19.08 3.13 -17.26
N THR A 84 -18.24 4.05 -16.75
CA THR A 84 -17.00 3.71 -16.04
C THR A 84 -17.27 3.02 -14.71
N GLY A 85 -18.30 3.46 -13.98
CA GLY A 85 -18.69 2.80 -12.73
C GLY A 85 -19.33 1.42 -12.94
N ALA A 86 -20.17 1.26 -13.98
CA ALA A 86 -20.71 -0.03 -14.36
C ALA A 86 -19.63 -1.00 -14.85
N ALA A 87 -18.59 -0.51 -15.53
CA ALA A 87 -17.44 -1.31 -15.94
C ALA A 87 -16.63 -1.81 -14.74
N ALA A 88 -16.47 -0.99 -13.68
CA ALA A 88 -15.77 -1.40 -12.47
C ALA A 88 -16.52 -2.49 -11.68
N LEU A 89 -17.88 -2.47 -11.73
CA LEU A 89 -18.74 -3.50 -11.13
C LEU A 89 -19.00 -4.68 -12.06
N SER A 90 -18.54 -4.61 -13.31
CA SER A 90 -18.61 -5.73 -14.25
C SER A 90 -17.73 -6.90 -13.79
N GLY A 91 -18.02 -8.09 -14.33
CA GLY A 91 -17.17 -9.27 -14.10
C GLY A 91 -15.68 -9.01 -14.40
N ALA A 92 -15.38 -8.13 -15.38
CA ALA A 92 -14.01 -7.72 -15.70
C ALA A 92 -13.35 -6.90 -14.57
N GLY A 93 -14.08 -6.00 -13.90
CA GLY A 93 -13.58 -5.22 -12.77
C GLY A 93 -13.28 -6.11 -11.55
N ILE A 94 -14.19 -7.04 -11.24
CA ILE A 94 -14.01 -8.01 -10.14
C ILE A 94 -12.85 -8.98 -10.45
N LEU A 95 -12.75 -9.46 -11.69
CA LEU A 95 -11.62 -10.28 -12.12
C LEU A 95 -10.30 -9.50 -12.01
N GLY A 96 -10.28 -8.24 -12.45
CA GLY A 96 -9.13 -7.36 -12.33
C GLY A 96 -8.67 -7.17 -10.88
N LEU A 97 -9.62 -7.00 -9.95
CA LEU A 97 -9.33 -6.96 -8.51
C LEU A 97 -8.70 -8.27 -8.03
N ALA A 98 -9.28 -9.41 -8.37
CA ALA A 98 -8.79 -10.73 -7.95
C ALA A 98 -7.38 -10.99 -8.48
N VAL A 99 -7.15 -10.70 -9.75
CA VAL A 99 -5.83 -10.83 -10.41
C VAL A 99 -4.84 -9.84 -9.79
N GLY A 100 -5.23 -8.59 -9.58
CA GLY A 100 -4.40 -7.56 -8.93
C GLY A 100 -3.98 -7.95 -7.51
N LEU A 101 -4.90 -8.48 -6.71
CA LEU A 101 -4.59 -9.00 -5.37
C LEU A 101 -3.63 -10.19 -5.43
N LEU A 102 -3.83 -11.12 -6.36
CA LEU A 102 -2.93 -12.25 -6.54
C LEU A 102 -1.51 -11.79 -6.85
N PHE A 103 -1.34 -10.87 -7.81
CA PHE A 103 -0.03 -10.32 -8.14
C PHE A 103 0.58 -9.52 -6.99
N ALA A 104 -0.20 -8.76 -6.24
CA ALA A 104 0.27 -8.06 -5.05
C ALA A 104 0.78 -9.05 -3.99
N PHE A 105 0.07 -10.16 -3.76
CA PHE A 105 0.48 -11.19 -2.81
C PHE A 105 1.77 -11.88 -3.23
N ILE A 106 1.87 -12.27 -4.49
CA ILE A 106 3.11 -12.84 -5.04
C ILE A 106 4.26 -11.82 -4.94
N GLY A 107 4.01 -10.57 -5.29
CA GLY A 107 5.00 -9.50 -5.19
C GLY A 107 5.51 -9.27 -3.77
N ILE A 108 4.61 -9.23 -2.78
CA ILE A 108 4.96 -9.11 -1.36
C ILE A 108 5.81 -10.31 -0.91
N ALA A 109 5.43 -11.54 -1.30
CA ALA A 109 6.16 -12.74 -0.95
C ALA A 109 7.58 -12.73 -1.54
N ILE A 110 7.71 -12.43 -2.83
CA ILE A 110 9.01 -12.36 -3.51
C ILE A 110 9.87 -11.23 -2.91
N TYR A 111 9.30 -10.04 -2.72
CA TYR A 111 10.02 -8.92 -2.12
C TYR A 111 10.52 -9.26 -0.72
N SER A 112 9.69 -9.88 0.12
CA SER A 112 10.06 -10.29 1.46
C SER A 112 11.19 -11.31 1.47
N ALA A 113 11.21 -12.24 0.51
CA ALA A 113 12.26 -13.23 0.37
C ALA A 113 13.61 -12.56 -0.03
N ILE A 114 13.58 -11.70 -1.04
CA ILE A 114 14.77 -10.98 -1.50
C ILE A 114 15.27 -10.04 -0.40
N PHE A 115 14.36 -9.30 0.25
CA PHE A 115 14.70 -8.35 1.31
C PHE A 115 15.37 -9.08 2.49
N SER A 116 14.80 -10.19 2.98
CA SER A 116 15.38 -10.95 4.08
C SER A 116 16.75 -11.50 3.72
N TRP A 117 16.93 -11.97 2.48
CA TRP A 117 18.21 -12.43 2.00
C TRP A 117 19.26 -11.29 1.93
N VAL A 118 18.90 -10.15 1.35
CA VAL A 118 19.77 -8.96 1.30
C VAL A 118 20.09 -8.47 2.70
N ALA A 119 19.08 -8.29 3.56
CA ALA A 119 19.24 -7.80 4.93
C ALA A 119 20.23 -8.64 5.74
N ASN A 120 20.16 -9.97 5.59
CA ASN A 120 21.09 -10.90 6.27
C ASN A 120 22.54 -10.78 5.75
N LYS A 121 22.75 -10.31 4.50
CA LYS A 121 24.09 -9.97 4.01
C LYS A 121 24.67 -8.72 4.69
N PHE A 122 23.81 -7.90 5.30
CA PHE A 122 24.19 -6.74 6.12
C PHE A 122 24.01 -7.00 7.63
N ASP A 123 24.14 -8.27 8.06
CA ASP A 123 24.07 -8.70 9.47
C ASP A 123 22.77 -8.28 10.20
N ALA A 124 21.64 -8.33 9.52
CA ALA A 124 20.37 -7.92 10.10
C ALA A 124 19.67 -9.03 10.91
N ASN A 125 20.15 -10.29 10.87
CA ASN A 125 19.59 -11.45 11.58
C ASN A 125 18.06 -11.54 11.49
N THR A 126 17.51 -11.33 10.28
CA THR A 126 16.06 -11.33 10.05
C THR A 126 15.61 -12.61 9.35
N THR A 127 14.36 -12.99 9.57
CA THR A 127 13.74 -14.14 8.90
C THR A 127 12.76 -13.67 7.82
N TYR A 128 12.52 -14.52 6.82
CA TYR A 128 11.50 -14.28 5.80
C TYR A 128 10.14 -13.94 6.42
N GLU A 129 9.72 -14.69 7.43
CA GLU A 129 8.43 -14.53 8.10
C GLU A 129 8.30 -13.17 8.82
N SER A 130 9.38 -12.72 9.45
CA SER A 130 9.39 -11.44 10.15
C SER A 130 9.29 -10.27 9.18
N VAL A 131 9.95 -10.37 8.01
CA VAL A 131 9.82 -9.37 6.94
C VAL A 131 8.45 -9.43 6.30
N LEU A 132 7.96 -10.63 5.97
CA LEU A 132 6.63 -10.83 5.38
C LEU A 132 5.52 -10.26 6.27
N LYS A 133 5.61 -10.47 7.59
CA LYS A 133 4.71 -9.86 8.57
C LYS A 133 4.64 -8.34 8.38
N ILE A 134 5.80 -7.68 8.36
CA ILE A 134 5.88 -6.23 8.22
C ILE A 134 5.35 -5.75 6.88
N MET A 135 5.66 -6.46 5.79
CA MET A 135 5.17 -6.11 4.45
C MET A 135 3.63 -6.15 4.37
N TRP A 136 2.97 -7.10 5.06
CA TRP A 136 1.51 -7.11 5.15
C TRP A 136 0.96 -5.88 5.87
N TYR A 137 1.53 -5.51 7.01
CA TYR A 137 1.10 -4.31 7.74
C TYR A 137 1.40 -3.02 6.99
N GLU A 138 2.54 -2.95 6.30
CA GLU A 138 2.91 -1.82 5.46
C GLU A 138 1.93 -1.66 4.30
N GLN A 139 1.57 -2.75 3.63
CA GLN A 139 0.58 -2.72 2.55
C GLN A 139 -0.80 -2.28 3.06
N ALA A 140 -1.24 -2.81 4.20
CA ALA A 140 -2.49 -2.40 4.82
C ALA A 140 -2.48 -0.90 5.20
N TYR A 141 -1.38 -0.43 5.78
CA TYR A 141 -1.18 0.97 6.12
C TYR A 141 -1.22 1.87 4.89
N ASN A 142 -0.52 1.51 3.82
CA ASN A 142 -0.51 2.27 2.57
C ASN A 142 -1.90 2.37 1.94
N GLN A 143 -2.70 1.31 2.00
CA GLN A 143 -4.08 1.32 1.49
C GLN A 143 -4.98 2.28 2.26
N ILE A 144 -4.93 2.26 3.60
CA ILE A 144 -5.76 3.17 4.40
C ILE A 144 -5.28 4.61 4.29
N MET A 145 -3.97 4.84 4.24
CA MET A 145 -3.41 6.18 4.02
C MET A 145 -3.79 6.70 2.63
N GLY A 146 -3.82 5.86 1.60
CA GLY A 146 -4.35 6.20 0.29
C GLY A 146 -5.80 6.67 0.34
N LEU A 147 -6.65 5.99 1.12
CA LEU A 147 -8.04 6.43 1.34
C LEU A 147 -8.12 7.76 2.08
N VAL A 148 -7.33 7.94 3.14
CA VAL A 148 -7.25 9.20 3.90
C VAL A 148 -6.81 10.35 2.98
N TYR A 149 -5.79 10.11 2.16
CA TYR A 149 -5.34 11.09 1.16
C TYR A 149 -6.44 11.43 0.16
N PHE A 150 -7.13 10.44 -0.38
CA PHE A 150 -8.21 10.63 -1.35
C PHE A 150 -9.36 11.46 -0.76
N ILE A 151 -9.81 11.14 0.46
CA ILE A 151 -10.85 11.90 1.17
C ILE A 151 -10.37 13.33 1.46
N GLY A 152 -9.15 13.49 1.95
CA GLY A 152 -8.54 14.79 2.20
C GLY A 152 -8.45 15.64 0.93
N PHE A 153 -8.04 15.02 -0.18
CA PHE A 153 -8.01 15.67 -1.50
C PHE A 153 -9.40 16.14 -1.95
N LEU A 154 -10.42 15.30 -1.80
CA LEU A 154 -11.81 15.67 -2.14
C LEU A 154 -12.29 16.86 -1.30
N LEU A 155 -12.07 16.80 0.02
CA LEU A 155 -12.48 17.88 0.93
C LEU A 155 -11.76 19.20 0.63
N LEU A 156 -10.49 19.15 0.30
CA LEU A 156 -9.72 20.34 -0.09
C LEU A 156 -10.13 20.87 -1.48
N SER A 157 -10.50 19.98 -2.41
CA SER A 157 -10.87 20.36 -3.78
C SER A 157 -12.26 20.98 -3.85
N LEU A 158 -13.17 20.64 -2.95
CA LEU A 158 -14.57 21.08 -2.98
C LEU A 158 -14.73 22.61 -2.90
N PRO A 159 -14.09 23.35 -1.96
CA PRO A 159 -14.14 24.81 -1.92
C PRO A 159 -13.57 25.44 -3.19
N PHE A 160 -12.51 24.85 -3.74
CA PHE A 160 -11.89 25.36 -4.95
C PHE A 160 -12.78 25.20 -6.18
N LEU A 161 -13.44 24.05 -6.34
CA LEU A 161 -14.41 23.83 -7.42
C LEU A 161 -15.59 24.81 -7.32
N LEU A 162 -16.03 25.15 -6.12
CA LEU A 162 -17.07 26.14 -5.89
C LEU A 162 -16.61 27.57 -6.26
N LEU A 163 -15.34 27.91 -5.97
CA LEU A 163 -14.76 29.20 -6.31
C LEU A 163 -14.52 29.35 -7.83
N LEU A 164 -14.09 28.28 -8.51
CA LEU A 164 -13.91 28.27 -9.97
C LEU A 164 -15.27 28.35 -10.69
N GLY A 165 -16.31 27.73 -10.17
CA GLY A 165 -17.66 27.83 -10.71
C GLY A 165 -18.21 29.27 -10.68
N SER A 166 -17.73 30.11 -9.76
CA SER A 166 -18.12 31.52 -9.64
C SER A 166 -17.23 32.48 -10.45
N ASN A 167 -15.99 32.11 -10.79
CA ASN A 167 -15.03 32.93 -11.54
C ASN A 167 -14.11 32.03 -12.39
N PRO A 168 -14.52 31.62 -13.60
CA PRO A 168 -13.74 30.73 -14.45
C PRO A 168 -12.42 31.32 -14.95
N ASP A 169 -12.23 32.64 -14.90
CA ASP A 169 -11.05 33.35 -15.41
C ASP A 169 -9.90 33.51 -14.40
N SER A 170 -10.03 32.97 -13.17
CA SER A 170 -8.98 33.14 -12.15
C SER A 170 -7.83 32.13 -12.35
N THR A 171 -6.98 32.40 -13.33
CA THR A 171 -5.74 31.64 -13.60
C THR A 171 -4.83 31.58 -12.37
N VAL A 172 -4.74 32.69 -11.62
CA VAL A 172 -3.91 32.78 -10.40
C VAL A 172 -4.40 31.85 -9.31
N GLY A 173 -5.72 31.76 -9.08
CA GLY A 173 -6.31 30.86 -8.09
C GLY A 173 -6.03 29.38 -8.42
N SER A 174 -6.10 29.03 -9.70
CA SER A 174 -5.81 27.67 -10.16
C SER A 174 -4.33 27.29 -9.95
N ILE A 175 -3.40 28.18 -10.22
CA ILE A 175 -1.96 27.94 -10.00
C ILE A 175 -1.66 27.76 -8.51
N VAL A 176 -2.16 28.64 -7.66
CA VAL A 176 -1.96 28.54 -6.20
C VAL A 176 -2.50 27.22 -5.68
N TRP A 177 -3.68 26.80 -6.14
CA TRP A 177 -4.28 25.53 -5.74
C TRP A 177 -3.44 24.31 -6.16
N ILE A 178 -2.96 24.28 -7.39
CA ILE A 178 -2.06 23.21 -7.88
C ILE A 178 -0.81 23.13 -7.01
N ILE A 179 -0.21 24.25 -6.64
CA ILE A 179 0.97 24.30 -5.79
C ILE A 179 0.65 23.71 -4.40
N ILE A 180 -0.48 24.09 -3.79
CA ILE A 180 -0.90 23.55 -2.49
C ILE A 180 -1.07 22.02 -2.56
N ILE A 181 -1.74 21.50 -3.60
CA ILE A 181 -1.91 20.05 -3.80
C ILE A 181 -0.56 19.35 -3.93
N ILE A 182 0.37 19.89 -4.74
CA ILE A 182 1.69 19.29 -4.91
C ILE A 182 2.42 19.21 -3.58
N PHE A 183 2.46 20.29 -2.79
CA PHE A 183 3.11 20.29 -1.48
C PHE A 183 2.44 19.32 -0.49
N ALA A 184 1.11 19.28 -0.45
CA ALA A 184 0.36 18.36 0.39
C ALA A 184 0.66 16.90 0.01
N THR A 185 0.70 16.59 -1.30
CA THR A 185 1.03 15.27 -1.82
C THR A 185 2.44 14.84 -1.42
N ILE A 186 3.43 15.73 -1.61
CA ILE A 186 4.82 15.46 -1.24
C ILE A 186 4.94 15.22 0.26
N ALA A 187 4.36 16.10 1.08
CA ALA A 187 4.40 15.97 2.54
C ALA A 187 3.77 14.65 3.02
N PHE A 188 2.63 14.28 2.44
CA PHE A 188 1.95 13.04 2.73
C PHE A 188 2.78 11.81 2.30
N ALA A 189 3.37 11.83 1.12
CA ALA A 189 4.21 10.74 0.61
C ALA A 189 5.47 10.56 1.49
N VAL A 190 6.13 11.65 1.87
CA VAL A 190 7.30 11.63 2.76
C VAL A 190 6.92 11.06 4.13
N TYR A 191 5.80 11.49 4.70
CA TYR A 191 5.33 10.98 5.99
C TYR A 191 5.03 9.48 5.94
N THR A 192 4.27 9.03 4.95
CA THR A 192 3.91 7.61 4.77
C THR A 192 5.17 6.75 4.58
N PHE A 193 6.07 7.20 3.72
CA PHE A 193 7.37 6.55 3.51
C PHE A 193 8.18 6.45 4.80
N TRP A 194 8.22 7.51 5.60
CA TRP A 194 8.96 7.53 6.86
C TRP A 194 8.40 6.53 7.88
N VAL A 195 7.08 6.39 7.98
CA VAL A 195 6.43 5.40 8.84
C VAL A 195 6.79 3.98 8.40
N CYS A 196 6.67 3.68 7.10
CA CYS A 196 7.02 2.37 6.54
C CYS A 196 8.51 2.04 6.76
N LEU A 197 9.40 2.98 6.48
CA LEU A 197 10.83 2.83 6.71
C LEU A 197 11.15 2.58 8.19
N THR A 198 10.47 3.28 9.11
CA THR A 198 10.66 3.10 10.55
C THR A 198 10.15 1.73 11.00
N LEU A 199 9.01 1.28 10.50
CA LEU A 199 8.46 -0.04 10.80
C LEU A 199 9.45 -1.15 10.40
N LEU A 200 9.99 -1.06 9.20
CA LEU A 200 10.96 -2.00 8.67
C LEU A 200 12.30 -1.94 9.41
N SER A 201 12.83 -0.74 9.69
CA SER A 201 14.08 -0.56 10.41
C SER A 201 14.04 -1.12 11.84
N ARG A 202 12.92 -0.97 12.52
CA ARG A 202 12.68 -1.54 13.84
C ARG A 202 12.63 -3.07 13.80
N GLN A 203 11.98 -3.64 12.79
CA GLN A 203 11.89 -5.10 12.64
C GLN A 203 13.26 -5.74 12.41
N ILE A 204 14.11 -5.14 11.57
CA ILE A 204 15.43 -5.69 11.25
C ILE A 204 16.54 -5.19 12.19
N ASN A 205 16.20 -4.34 13.16
CA ASN A 205 17.12 -3.73 14.12
C ASN A 205 18.32 -3.03 13.46
N LYS A 206 18.04 -2.24 12.42
CA LYS A 206 19.06 -1.44 11.69
C LYS A 206 18.68 0.03 11.67
N SER A 207 19.64 0.90 11.37
CA SER A 207 19.38 2.32 11.18
C SER A 207 18.49 2.56 9.97
N HIS A 208 17.75 3.67 9.95
CA HIS A 208 16.90 4.04 8.81
C HIS A 208 17.67 4.13 7.49
N LEU A 209 18.90 4.65 7.53
CA LEU A 209 19.75 4.76 6.35
C LEU A 209 20.15 3.38 5.81
N ALA A 210 20.55 2.46 6.69
CA ALA A 210 20.89 1.10 6.29
C ALA A 210 19.65 0.37 5.73
N THR A 211 18.50 0.51 6.38
CA THR A 211 17.23 -0.07 5.91
C THR A 211 16.84 0.48 4.55
N PHE A 212 16.97 1.78 4.35
CA PHE A 212 16.72 2.42 3.05
C PHE A 212 17.64 1.88 1.96
N GLY A 213 18.95 1.76 2.24
CA GLY A 213 19.91 1.16 1.32
C GLY A 213 19.55 -0.30 0.97
N ILE A 214 19.18 -1.11 1.97
CA ILE A 214 18.73 -2.49 1.77
C ILE A 214 17.47 -2.52 0.88
N SER A 215 16.51 -1.63 1.13
CA SER A 215 15.28 -1.54 0.32
C SER A 215 15.56 -1.19 -1.14
N ILE A 216 16.48 -0.25 -1.39
CA ILE A 216 16.89 0.10 -2.77
C ILE A 216 17.52 -1.11 -3.46
N ILE A 217 18.49 -1.77 -2.82
CA ILE A 217 19.16 -2.96 -3.39
C ILE A 217 18.13 -4.04 -3.69
N THR A 218 17.22 -4.31 -2.74
CA THR A 218 16.15 -5.30 -2.91
C THR A 218 15.26 -4.99 -4.11
N SER A 219 14.91 -3.72 -4.31
CA SER A 219 14.06 -3.29 -5.43
C SER A 219 14.77 -3.35 -6.78
N LEU A 220 16.08 -3.17 -6.81
CA LEU A 220 16.86 -3.23 -8.05
C LEU A 220 17.04 -4.67 -8.57
N ILE A 221 17.10 -5.67 -7.69
CA ILE A 221 17.32 -7.07 -8.08
C ILE A 221 16.26 -7.58 -9.09
N PRO A 222 14.94 -7.46 -8.84
CA PRO A 222 13.92 -7.89 -9.80
C PRO A 222 14.01 -7.14 -11.13
N ILE A 223 14.33 -5.83 -11.10
CA ILE A 223 14.47 -5.02 -12.30
C ILE A 223 15.63 -5.50 -13.17
N ILE A 224 16.77 -5.78 -12.56
CA ILE A 224 17.94 -6.30 -13.27
C ILE A 224 17.64 -7.68 -13.85
N VAL A 225 17.05 -8.59 -13.06
CA VAL A 225 16.69 -9.93 -13.53
C VAL A 225 15.71 -9.87 -14.70
N LEU A 226 14.69 -9.03 -14.61
CA LEU A 226 13.72 -8.83 -15.69
C LEU A 226 14.37 -8.24 -16.94
N GLY A 227 15.25 -7.26 -16.78
CA GLY A 227 16.02 -6.66 -17.88
C GLY A 227 16.88 -7.68 -18.61
N ILE A 228 17.57 -8.57 -17.87
CA ILE A 228 18.37 -9.66 -18.46
C ILE A 228 17.46 -10.63 -19.23
N LEU A 229 16.34 -11.04 -18.65
CA LEU A 229 15.38 -11.96 -19.29
C LEU A 229 14.84 -11.38 -20.60
N ILE A 230 14.41 -10.12 -20.60
CA ILE A 230 13.92 -9.43 -21.80
C ILE A 230 15.02 -9.35 -22.85
N GLY A 231 16.26 -9.01 -22.45
CA GLY A 231 17.40 -8.96 -23.34
C GLY A 231 17.71 -10.33 -23.99
N MET A 232 17.63 -11.41 -23.23
CA MET A 232 17.82 -12.77 -23.75
C MET A 232 16.71 -13.16 -24.75
N ILE A 233 15.45 -12.84 -24.44
CA ILE A 233 14.32 -13.09 -25.35
C ILE A 233 14.50 -12.30 -26.64
N ALA A 234 14.84 -11.02 -26.55
CA ALA A 234 15.07 -10.19 -27.73
C ALA A 234 16.20 -10.73 -28.61
N LEU A 235 17.30 -11.21 -28.03
CA LEU A 235 18.39 -11.83 -28.77
C LEU A 235 17.98 -13.18 -29.40
N ALA A 236 17.14 -13.96 -28.73
CA ALA A 236 16.64 -15.23 -29.27
C ALA A 236 15.65 -15.04 -30.44
N THR A 237 14.87 -13.96 -30.43
CA THR A 237 13.89 -13.66 -31.48
C THR A 237 14.46 -12.88 -32.65
N SER A 238 15.65 -12.32 -32.53
CA SER A 238 16.35 -11.58 -33.60
C SER A 238 17.18 -12.47 -34.55
N ARG A 239 17.21 -13.79 -34.27
CA ARG A 239 17.85 -14.81 -35.13
C ARG A 239 16.83 -15.55 -35.96
#